data_f6c6a54d1654a94b9e6ac9b450b40dda
#
_entry.id   f6c6a54d1654a94b9e6ac9b450b40dda
#
_cell.length_a   1.000
_cell.length_b   1.000
_cell.length_c   1.000
_cell.angle_alpha   90.00
_cell.angle_beta   90.00
_cell.angle_gamma   90.00
#
_symmetry.space_group_name_H-M   'P 1'
#
loop_
_entity.id
_entity.type
_entity.pdbx_description
1 polymer ?
#
loop_
_entity_poly.entity_id
_entity_poly.type
_entity_poly.pdbx_seq_one_letter_code
_entity_poly.pdbx_strand_id
1 'polypeptide(L)'
;MKTIVEIISFTFGLYSLILILLGTPANLLCFYVFKRLIPNRSNATIIVFSYLALVELLIPFTWNLNFATRELIYKRQRVITIKNLEQNSLFTCKFISYSAYFLLQCAAWLKTLATFARCVSLHHDWSIRKYFMKSTIIHRLSWLTIILFGLINLPILIINGKRITRIDPQTNQTRIEILCYQSKFFQFWE
;
A
#
# COMPACT_ATOMS: atom_id res chain seq x y z
N MET A 1 16.08 -27.09 10.55
CA MET A 1 14.91 -26.45 9.87
C MET A 1 14.62 -25.04 10.39
N LYS A 2 14.57 -24.79 11.72
CA LYS A 2 14.36 -23.41 12.27
C LYS A 2 15.36 -22.39 11.74
N THR A 3 16.66 -22.72 11.72
CA THR A 3 17.73 -21.80 11.28
C THR A 3 17.58 -21.37 9.81
N ILE A 4 17.14 -22.25 8.92
CA ILE A 4 16.92 -21.92 7.49
C ILE A 4 15.77 -20.94 7.34
N VAL A 5 14.66 -21.17 8.06
CA VAL A 5 13.50 -20.26 8.03
C VAL A 5 13.85 -18.87 8.57
N GLU A 6 14.71 -18.80 9.61
CA GLU A 6 15.19 -17.54 10.16
C GLU A 6 16.06 -16.76 9.16
N ILE A 7 16.97 -17.46 8.47
CA ILE A 7 17.82 -16.85 7.43
C ILE A 7 16.94 -16.31 6.29
N ILE A 8 16.01 -17.11 5.80
CA ILE A 8 15.10 -16.70 4.72
C ILE A 8 14.28 -15.46 5.15
N SER A 9 13.68 -15.49 6.33
CA SER A 9 12.91 -14.35 6.84
C SER A 9 13.75 -13.09 6.99
N PHE A 10 14.99 -13.21 7.50
CA PHE A 10 15.90 -12.08 7.61
C PHE A 10 16.26 -11.50 6.24
N THR A 11 16.56 -12.37 5.25
CA THR A 11 16.87 -11.94 3.88
C THR A 11 15.70 -11.17 3.26
N PHE A 12 14.45 -11.64 3.44
CA PHE A 12 13.27 -10.92 2.99
C PHE A 12 13.06 -9.59 3.73
N GLY A 13 13.37 -9.52 5.02
CA GLY A 13 13.35 -8.28 5.79
C GLY A 13 14.33 -7.24 5.23
N LEU A 14 15.57 -7.69 4.92
CA LEU A 14 16.58 -6.84 4.31
C LEU A 14 16.17 -6.38 2.89
N TYR A 15 15.62 -7.30 2.08
CA TYR A 15 15.09 -6.97 0.77
C TYR A 15 13.98 -5.90 0.85
N SER A 16 13.05 -6.03 1.80
CA SER A 16 12.00 -5.02 2.03
C SER A 16 12.58 -3.66 2.40
N LEU A 17 13.65 -3.62 3.20
CA LEU A 17 14.36 -2.38 3.52
C LEU A 17 15.00 -1.74 2.29
N ILE A 18 15.64 -2.54 1.44
CA ILE A 18 16.23 -2.08 0.17
C ILE A 18 15.15 -1.50 -0.74
N LEU A 19 13.99 -2.14 -0.84
CA LEU A 19 12.85 -1.61 -1.62
C LEU A 19 12.37 -0.25 -1.10
N ILE A 20 12.36 -0.03 0.20
CA ILE A 20 12.02 1.28 0.78
C ILE A 20 13.08 2.31 0.39
N LEU A 21 14.36 2.00 0.60
CA LEU A 21 15.48 2.93 0.39
C LEU A 21 15.68 3.31 -1.08
N LEU A 22 15.47 2.39 -2.01
CA LEU A 22 15.62 2.65 -3.45
C LEU A 22 14.30 3.05 -4.11
N GLY A 23 13.20 2.41 -3.76
CA GLY A 23 11.88 2.67 -4.36
C GLY A 23 11.34 4.05 -4.02
N THR A 24 11.53 4.52 -2.78
CA THR A 24 11.06 5.84 -2.37
C THR A 24 11.70 6.98 -3.16
N PRO A 25 13.04 7.12 -3.24
CA PRO A 25 13.65 8.19 -4.02
C PRO A 25 13.40 8.03 -5.53
N ALA A 26 13.32 6.79 -6.05
CA ALA A 26 13.01 6.55 -7.46
C ALA A 26 11.61 7.04 -7.82
N ASN A 27 10.59 6.69 -7.03
CA ASN A 27 9.21 7.15 -7.27
C ASN A 27 9.05 8.66 -7.05
N LEU A 28 9.77 9.24 -6.08
CA LEU A 28 9.79 10.69 -5.87
C LEU A 28 10.39 11.42 -7.08
N LEU A 29 11.49 10.92 -7.62
CA LEU A 29 12.12 11.45 -8.83
C LEU A 29 11.17 11.33 -10.04
N CYS A 30 10.55 10.17 -10.24
CA CYS A 30 9.54 9.95 -11.29
C CYS A 30 8.39 10.96 -11.18
N PHE A 31 7.83 11.12 -9.96
CA PHE A 31 6.77 12.09 -9.71
C PHE A 31 7.19 13.51 -10.09
N TYR A 32 8.39 13.94 -9.65
CA TYR A 32 8.92 15.27 -9.98
C TYR A 32 9.10 15.48 -11.48
N VAL A 33 9.71 14.52 -12.18
CA VAL A 33 9.94 14.57 -13.62
C VAL A 33 8.62 14.63 -14.39
N PHE A 34 7.66 13.73 -14.06
CA PHE A 34 6.36 13.72 -14.74
C PHE A 34 5.60 15.03 -14.50
N LYS A 35 5.59 15.54 -13.28
CA LYS A 35 4.92 16.80 -12.96
C LYS A 35 5.53 18.00 -13.73
N ARG A 36 6.83 17.99 -13.96
CA ARG A 36 7.52 19.03 -14.74
C ARG A 36 7.26 18.92 -16.24
N LEU A 37 6.98 17.73 -16.75
CA LEU A 37 6.67 17.49 -18.16
C LEU A 37 5.22 17.83 -18.54
N ILE A 38 4.28 17.80 -17.60
CA ILE A 38 2.84 18.04 -17.83
C ILE A 38 2.59 19.41 -18.51
N PRO A 39 3.17 20.54 -18.07
CA PRO A 39 2.91 21.84 -18.68
C PRO A 39 3.33 21.92 -20.16
N ASN A 40 4.40 21.20 -20.51
CA ASN A 40 5.00 21.28 -21.86
C ASN A 40 4.42 20.24 -22.83
N ARG A 41 3.89 19.13 -22.31
CA ARG A 41 3.30 18.05 -23.12
C ARG A 41 2.07 17.51 -22.40
N SER A 42 0.90 17.98 -22.79
CA SER A 42 -0.41 17.51 -22.32
C SER A 42 -0.68 16.05 -22.76
N ASN A 43 0.20 15.12 -22.37
CA ASN A 43 0.02 13.70 -22.68
C ASN A 43 -0.71 13.01 -21.52
N ALA A 44 -1.87 12.43 -21.82
CA ALA A 44 -2.71 11.71 -20.88
C ALA A 44 -1.93 10.67 -20.05
N THR A 45 -1.04 9.93 -20.69
CA THR A 45 -0.23 8.88 -20.03
C THR A 45 0.71 9.47 -18.98
N ILE A 46 1.35 10.61 -19.27
CA ILE A 46 2.24 11.28 -18.31
C ILE A 46 1.47 11.75 -17.08
N ILE A 47 0.25 12.25 -17.28
CA ILE A 47 -0.62 12.67 -16.18
C ILE A 47 -0.92 11.48 -15.26
N VAL A 48 -1.36 10.34 -15.82
CA VAL A 48 -1.65 9.14 -15.04
C VAL A 48 -0.40 8.63 -14.31
N PHE A 49 0.77 8.62 -14.97
CA PHE A 49 2.02 8.20 -14.34
C PHE A 49 2.45 9.12 -13.20
N SER A 50 2.11 10.41 -13.23
CA SER A 50 2.39 11.28 -12.09
C SER A 50 1.57 10.88 -10.85
N TYR A 51 0.29 10.53 -11.01
CA TYR A 51 -0.53 10.00 -9.91
C TYR A 51 -0.05 8.63 -9.45
N LEU A 52 0.32 7.76 -10.39
CA LEU A 52 0.84 6.43 -10.08
C LEU A 52 2.13 6.52 -9.26
N ALA A 53 3.08 7.37 -9.66
CA ALA A 53 4.32 7.56 -8.93
C ALA A 53 4.09 8.06 -7.49
N LEU A 54 3.09 8.92 -7.27
CA LEU A 54 2.69 9.37 -5.94
C LEU A 54 2.11 8.22 -5.09
N VAL A 55 1.26 7.38 -5.67
CA VAL A 55 0.69 6.22 -4.97
C VAL A 55 1.78 5.19 -4.67
N GLU A 56 2.65 4.88 -5.64
CA GLU A 56 3.74 3.91 -5.48
C GLU A 56 4.83 4.40 -4.50
N LEU A 57 4.98 5.71 -4.32
CA LEU A 57 5.83 6.29 -3.28
C LEU A 57 5.38 5.86 -1.87
N LEU A 58 4.08 5.69 -1.64
CA LEU A 58 3.51 5.37 -0.32
C LEU A 58 3.44 3.87 -0.03
N ILE A 59 3.38 3.01 -1.05
CA ILE A 59 3.27 1.55 -0.89
C ILE A 59 4.37 0.95 0.00
N PRO A 60 5.67 1.29 -0.16
CA PRO A 60 6.74 0.73 0.66
C PRO A 60 6.58 0.97 2.16
N PHE A 61 5.89 2.05 2.56
CA PHE A 61 5.67 2.40 3.96
C PHE A 61 4.52 1.62 4.63
N THR A 62 3.78 0.84 3.87
CA THR A 62 2.74 -0.06 4.40
C THR A 62 3.32 -1.45 4.70
N TRP A 63 3.29 -2.35 3.73
CA TRP A 63 3.73 -3.74 3.90
C TRP A 63 5.24 -3.89 4.14
N ASN A 64 6.07 -3.21 3.34
CA ASN A 64 7.50 -3.42 3.40
C ASN A 64 8.09 -2.90 4.71
N LEU A 65 7.62 -1.75 5.20
CA LEU A 65 8.07 -1.20 6.48
C LEU A 65 7.65 -2.09 7.64
N ASN A 66 6.40 -2.57 7.63
CA ASN A 66 5.90 -3.48 8.66
C ASN A 66 6.69 -4.80 8.68
N PHE A 67 6.98 -5.37 7.51
CA PHE A 67 7.75 -6.59 7.39
C PHE A 67 9.22 -6.40 7.79
N ALA A 68 9.87 -5.33 7.32
CA ALA A 68 11.26 -5.03 7.68
C ALA A 68 11.41 -4.81 9.19
N THR A 69 10.54 -4.04 9.82
CA THR A 69 10.59 -3.80 11.27
C THR A 69 10.37 -5.07 12.07
N ARG A 70 9.44 -5.94 11.64
CA ARG A 70 9.21 -7.24 12.27
C ARG A 70 10.46 -8.12 12.26
N GLU A 71 11.05 -8.29 11.09
CA GLU A 71 12.16 -9.25 10.91
C GLU A 71 13.50 -8.70 11.44
N LEU A 72 13.76 -7.41 11.28
CA LEU A 72 15.06 -6.82 11.63
C LEU A 72 15.13 -6.32 13.07
N ILE A 73 14.03 -5.84 13.62
CA ILE A 73 14.00 -5.22 14.95
C ILE A 73 13.38 -6.15 15.97
N TYR A 74 12.10 -6.49 15.82
CA TYR A 74 11.33 -7.18 16.87
C TYR A 74 11.80 -8.61 17.13
N LYS A 75 12.11 -9.37 16.09
CA LYS A 75 12.67 -10.73 16.27
C LYS A 75 14.04 -10.71 16.92
N ARG A 76 14.89 -9.74 16.57
CA ARG A 76 16.26 -9.66 17.10
C ARG A 76 16.31 -9.20 18.56
N GLN A 77 15.43 -8.27 18.93
CA GLN A 77 15.38 -7.74 20.30
C GLN A 77 14.64 -8.65 21.28
N ARG A 78 14.07 -9.79 20.83
CA ARG A 78 13.22 -10.69 21.61
C ARG A 78 12.13 -9.94 22.41
N VAL A 79 11.62 -8.85 21.82
CA VAL A 79 10.51 -8.09 22.40
C VAL A 79 9.27 -8.96 22.33
N ILE A 80 8.95 -9.60 23.43
CA ILE A 80 7.89 -10.61 23.53
C ILE A 80 6.50 -10.02 23.31
N THR A 81 6.34 -8.70 23.47
CA THR A 81 5.04 -8.02 23.49
C THR A 81 4.54 -7.53 22.13
N ILE A 82 5.46 -7.11 21.24
CA ILE A 82 5.09 -6.49 19.95
C ILE A 82 5.67 -7.36 18.84
N LYS A 83 4.80 -7.99 18.07
CA LYS A 83 5.20 -8.87 16.95
C LYS A 83 5.37 -8.11 15.64
N ASN A 84 4.61 -7.03 15.43
CA ASN A 84 4.57 -6.23 14.20
C ASN A 84 4.31 -4.76 14.54
N LEU A 85 4.69 -3.85 13.63
CA LEU A 85 4.38 -2.42 13.76
C LEU A 85 2.86 -2.16 13.87
N GLU A 86 2.04 -2.95 13.18
CA GLU A 86 0.58 -2.91 13.23
C GLU A 86 0.02 -3.19 14.62
N GLN A 87 0.66 -4.06 15.39
CA GLN A 87 0.20 -4.47 16.73
C GLN A 87 0.55 -3.46 17.82
N ASN A 88 1.25 -2.39 17.47
CA ASN A 88 1.63 -1.36 18.43
C ASN A 88 0.42 -0.59 18.98
N SER A 89 -0.56 -0.28 18.10
CA SER A 89 -1.82 0.35 18.51
C SER A 89 -2.98 -0.08 17.60
N LEU A 90 -4.22 0.05 18.12
CA LEU A 90 -5.41 -0.21 17.31
C LEU A 90 -5.49 0.72 16.09
N PHE A 91 -5.01 1.95 16.24
CA PHE A 91 -4.94 2.91 15.15
C PHE A 91 -3.95 2.47 14.08
N THR A 92 -2.72 2.08 14.45
CA THR A 92 -1.72 1.60 13.48
C THR A 92 -2.17 0.35 12.77
N CYS A 93 -2.83 -0.58 13.46
CA CYS A 93 -3.43 -1.76 12.86
C CYS A 93 -4.42 -1.41 11.74
N LYS A 94 -5.39 -0.56 12.05
CA LYS A 94 -6.43 -0.16 11.09
C LYS A 94 -5.86 0.67 9.93
N PHE A 95 -5.00 1.63 10.25
CA PHE A 95 -4.44 2.55 9.27
C PHE A 95 -3.49 1.85 8.28
N ILE A 96 -2.58 1.01 8.76
CA ILE A 96 -1.63 0.28 7.90
C ILE A 96 -2.39 -0.68 6.98
N SER A 97 -3.37 -1.43 7.54
CA SER A 97 -4.19 -2.33 6.73
C SER A 97 -4.99 -1.59 5.66
N TYR A 98 -5.70 -0.54 6.06
CA TYR A 98 -6.45 0.30 5.11
C TYR A 98 -5.54 0.83 4.01
N SER A 99 -4.42 1.46 4.39
CA SER A 99 -3.49 2.06 3.44
C SER A 99 -2.90 1.02 2.48
N ALA A 100 -2.59 -0.18 2.96
CA ALA A 100 -2.05 -1.25 2.14
C ALA A 100 -3.02 -1.67 1.02
N TYR A 101 -4.27 -1.98 1.36
CA TYR A 101 -5.28 -2.37 0.37
C TYR A 101 -5.64 -1.21 -0.56
N PHE A 102 -5.87 -0.02 -0.01
CA PHE A 102 -6.19 1.18 -0.77
C PHE A 102 -5.11 1.51 -1.81
N LEU A 103 -3.84 1.60 -1.40
CA LEU A 103 -2.75 1.99 -2.29
C LEU A 103 -2.48 0.94 -3.38
N LEU A 104 -2.54 -0.36 -3.04
CA LEU A 104 -2.35 -1.42 -4.03
C LEU A 104 -3.45 -1.43 -5.10
N GLN A 105 -4.70 -1.26 -4.70
CA GLN A 105 -5.82 -1.17 -5.63
C GLN A 105 -5.74 0.08 -6.51
N CYS A 106 -5.44 1.24 -5.90
CA CYS A 106 -5.21 2.47 -6.67
C CYS A 106 -4.09 2.32 -7.69
N ALA A 107 -2.95 1.74 -7.32
CA ALA A 107 -1.83 1.52 -8.24
C ALA A 107 -2.23 0.61 -9.40
N ALA A 108 -2.94 -0.50 -9.14
CA ALA A 108 -3.40 -1.42 -10.16
C ALA A 108 -4.34 -0.73 -11.17
N TRP A 109 -5.31 0.02 -10.68
CA TRP A 109 -6.27 0.72 -11.55
C TRP A 109 -5.67 1.92 -12.27
N LEU A 110 -4.74 2.65 -11.68
CA LEU A 110 -3.99 3.69 -12.40
C LEU A 110 -3.12 3.10 -13.51
N LYS A 111 -2.52 1.92 -13.33
CA LYS A 111 -1.82 1.19 -14.40
C LYS A 111 -2.78 0.81 -15.54
N THR A 112 -3.96 0.32 -15.19
CA THR A 112 -5.01 0.02 -16.18
C THR A 112 -5.45 1.27 -16.93
N LEU A 113 -5.65 2.40 -16.23
CA LEU A 113 -5.98 3.68 -16.84
C LEU A 113 -4.86 4.18 -17.77
N ALA A 114 -3.58 4.02 -17.39
CA ALA A 114 -2.45 4.36 -18.24
C ALA A 114 -2.41 3.53 -19.52
N THR A 115 -2.68 2.23 -19.42
CA THR A 115 -2.77 1.33 -20.55
C THR A 115 -3.95 1.70 -21.46
N PHE A 116 -5.12 1.99 -20.89
CA PHE A 116 -6.28 2.48 -21.63
C PHE A 116 -5.97 3.79 -22.37
N ALA A 117 -5.34 4.75 -21.72
CA ALA A 117 -4.93 6.01 -22.35
C ALA A 117 -3.98 5.78 -23.54
N ARG A 118 -3.05 4.81 -23.43
CA ARG A 118 -2.21 4.41 -24.57
C ARG A 118 -3.01 3.81 -25.70
N CYS A 119 -3.94 2.89 -25.44
CA CYS A 119 -4.81 2.30 -26.46
C CYS A 119 -5.63 3.37 -27.18
N VAL A 120 -6.23 4.32 -26.43
CA VAL A 120 -6.98 5.42 -27.03
C VAL A 120 -6.08 6.35 -27.86
N SER A 121 -4.82 6.55 -27.45
CA SER A 121 -3.88 7.38 -28.23
C SER A 121 -3.56 6.82 -29.60
N LEU A 122 -3.66 5.50 -29.77
CA LEU A 122 -3.44 4.79 -31.02
C LEU A 122 -4.73 4.59 -31.85
N HIS A 123 -5.88 4.96 -31.31
CA HIS A 123 -7.16 4.80 -31.98
C HIS A 123 -7.25 5.68 -33.25
N HIS A 124 -7.77 5.12 -34.32
CA HIS A 124 -7.85 5.79 -35.63
C HIS A 124 -8.81 7.00 -35.61
N ASP A 125 -9.93 6.86 -34.89
CA ASP A 125 -10.92 7.94 -34.77
C ASP A 125 -10.38 9.11 -33.97
N TRP A 126 -10.19 10.25 -34.66
CA TRP A 126 -9.65 11.45 -34.09
C TRP A 126 -10.57 12.08 -33.03
N SER A 127 -11.89 11.95 -33.18
CA SER A 127 -12.88 12.50 -32.25
C SER A 127 -12.82 11.81 -30.89
N ILE A 128 -12.75 10.48 -30.88
CA ILE A 128 -12.59 9.67 -29.67
C ILE A 128 -11.27 10.02 -28.98
N ARG A 129 -10.18 10.04 -29.75
CA ARG A 129 -8.84 10.39 -29.24
C ARG A 129 -8.83 11.78 -28.63
N LYS A 130 -9.34 12.81 -29.34
CA LYS A 130 -9.37 14.19 -28.85
C LYS A 130 -10.18 14.34 -27.56
N TYR A 131 -11.30 13.62 -27.43
CA TYR A 131 -12.15 13.67 -26.25
C TYR A 131 -11.46 13.03 -25.03
N PHE A 132 -11.06 11.77 -25.15
CA PHE A 132 -10.49 11.00 -24.02
C PHE A 132 -9.08 11.43 -23.62
N MET A 133 -8.27 11.99 -24.54
CA MET A 133 -6.92 12.48 -24.23
C MET A 133 -6.91 13.90 -23.65
N LYS A 134 -8.06 14.51 -23.43
CA LYS A 134 -8.14 15.83 -22.79
C LYS A 134 -7.62 15.74 -21.35
N SER A 135 -6.62 16.57 -21.02
CA SER A 135 -5.96 16.61 -19.70
C SER A 135 -6.97 16.65 -18.54
N THR A 136 -8.00 17.48 -18.64
CA THR A 136 -9.05 17.61 -17.62
C THR A 136 -9.79 16.29 -17.35
N ILE A 137 -10.09 15.51 -18.38
CA ILE A 137 -10.79 14.22 -18.24
C ILE A 137 -9.89 13.22 -17.54
N ILE A 138 -8.63 13.14 -17.93
CA ILE A 138 -7.66 12.22 -17.32
C ILE A 138 -7.41 12.56 -15.84
N HIS A 139 -7.28 13.84 -15.50
CA HIS A 139 -7.19 14.26 -14.09
C HIS A 139 -8.43 13.84 -13.30
N ARG A 140 -9.65 14.06 -13.84
CA ARG A 140 -10.89 13.66 -13.18
C ARG A 140 -10.98 12.14 -13.00
N LEU A 141 -10.62 11.35 -14.00
CA LEU A 141 -10.60 9.89 -13.92
C LEU A 141 -9.59 9.39 -12.89
N SER A 142 -8.40 9.97 -12.84
CA SER A 142 -7.39 9.61 -11.84
C SER A 142 -7.86 9.92 -10.42
N TRP A 143 -8.44 11.10 -10.18
CA TRP A 143 -9.03 11.47 -8.89
C TRP A 143 -10.23 10.59 -8.53
N LEU A 144 -11.11 10.31 -9.49
CA LEU A 144 -12.26 9.42 -9.28
C LEU A 144 -11.79 8.02 -8.84
N THR A 145 -10.75 7.48 -9.47
CA THR A 145 -10.14 6.21 -9.08
C THR A 145 -9.67 6.24 -7.63
N ILE A 146 -8.92 7.28 -7.24
CA ILE A 146 -8.39 7.41 -5.88
C ILE A 146 -9.53 7.51 -4.85
N ILE A 147 -10.52 8.36 -5.11
CA ILE A 147 -11.67 8.56 -4.20
C ILE A 147 -12.48 7.26 -4.09
N LEU A 148 -12.79 6.61 -5.22
CA LEU A 148 -13.58 5.38 -5.25
C LEU A 148 -12.93 4.28 -4.40
N PHE A 149 -11.63 4.02 -4.59
CA PHE A 149 -10.94 2.99 -3.80
C PHE A 149 -10.72 3.41 -2.36
N GLY A 150 -10.59 4.71 -2.07
CA GLY A 150 -10.61 5.22 -0.71
C GLY A 150 -11.92 4.85 0.01
N LEU A 151 -13.06 5.08 -0.66
CA LEU A 151 -14.39 4.76 -0.11
C LEU A 151 -14.65 3.26 0.00
N ILE A 152 -14.30 2.48 -1.02
CA ILE A 152 -14.50 1.00 -1.01
C ILE A 152 -13.72 0.35 0.14
N ASN A 153 -12.54 0.86 0.48
CA ASN A 153 -11.73 0.31 1.57
C ASN A 153 -12.08 0.86 2.97
N LEU A 154 -12.94 1.87 3.09
CA LEU A 154 -13.35 2.42 4.41
C LEU A 154 -13.83 1.36 5.42
N PRO A 155 -14.58 0.31 5.03
CA PRO A 155 -14.98 -0.74 5.97
C PRO A 155 -13.80 -1.39 6.72
N ILE A 156 -12.60 -1.43 6.12
CA ILE A 156 -11.40 -1.96 6.78
C ILE A 156 -11.06 -1.19 8.06
N LEU A 157 -11.25 0.15 8.06
CA LEU A 157 -11.03 0.97 9.25
C LEU A 157 -12.00 0.66 10.39
N ILE A 158 -13.18 0.14 10.07
CA ILE A 158 -14.23 -0.20 11.06
C ILE A 158 -14.02 -1.63 11.56
N ILE A 159 -13.91 -2.59 10.63
CA ILE A 159 -13.96 -4.03 10.91
C ILE A 159 -12.63 -4.55 11.43
N ASN A 160 -11.50 -4.02 10.92
CA ASN A 160 -10.19 -4.55 11.24
C ASN A 160 -9.70 -4.15 12.63
N GLY A 161 -8.99 -5.08 13.29
CA GLY A 161 -8.34 -4.86 14.59
C GLY A 161 -9.28 -4.98 15.79
N LYS A 162 -8.89 -5.85 16.72
CA LYS A 162 -9.57 -6.07 18.01
C LYS A 162 -8.56 -6.13 19.14
N ARG A 163 -8.91 -5.52 20.28
CA ARG A 163 -8.17 -5.73 21.54
C ARG A 163 -8.65 -7.01 22.17
N ILE A 164 -7.73 -7.91 22.52
CA ILE A 164 -7.98 -9.09 23.29
C ILE A 164 -7.13 -9.08 24.55
N THR A 165 -7.71 -9.55 25.64
CA THR A 165 -7.02 -9.74 26.90
C THR A 165 -6.56 -11.18 26.98
N ARG A 166 -5.26 -11.43 27.07
CA ARG A 166 -4.70 -12.76 27.31
C ARG A 166 -4.06 -12.79 28.68
N ILE A 167 -4.25 -13.89 29.41
CA ILE A 167 -3.55 -14.17 30.66
C ILE A 167 -2.30 -14.95 30.28
N ASP A 168 -1.13 -14.43 30.65
CA ASP A 168 0.15 -15.13 30.46
C ASP A 168 0.20 -16.32 31.45
N PRO A 169 0.26 -17.58 30.96
CA PRO A 169 0.23 -18.74 31.83
C PRO A 169 1.46 -18.88 32.73
N GLN A 170 2.57 -18.18 32.44
CA GLN A 170 3.79 -18.23 33.25
C GLN A 170 3.82 -17.18 34.36
N THR A 171 3.28 -15.98 34.09
CA THR A 171 3.35 -14.84 35.02
C THR A 171 2.01 -14.51 35.66
N ASN A 172 0.93 -15.14 35.24
CA ASN A 172 -0.46 -14.86 35.64
C ASN A 172 -0.87 -13.39 35.44
N GLN A 173 -0.13 -12.66 34.60
CA GLN A 173 -0.38 -11.26 34.29
C GLN A 173 -1.30 -11.13 33.08
N THR A 174 -2.25 -10.23 33.19
CA THR A 174 -3.16 -9.87 32.11
C THR A 174 -2.43 -9.01 31.08
N ARG A 175 -2.34 -9.49 29.83
CA ARG A 175 -1.78 -8.74 28.70
C ARG A 175 -2.86 -8.35 27.73
N ILE A 176 -2.83 -7.09 27.29
CA ILE A 176 -3.67 -6.61 26.19
C ILE A 176 -2.89 -6.79 24.88
N GLU A 177 -3.40 -7.65 24.01
CA GLU A 177 -2.85 -7.85 22.66
C GLU A 177 -3.81 -7.24 21.62
N ILE A 178 -3.24 -6.68 20.55
CA ILE A 178 -4.01 -6.19 19.40
C ILE A 178 -3.93 -7.25 18.31
N LEU A 179 -5.08 -7.81 17.94
CA LEU A 179 -5.21 -8.70 16.80
C LEU A 179 -5.62 -7.89 15.58
N CYS A 180 -4.72 -7.85 14.57
CA CYS A 180 -5.00 -7.32 13.25
C CYS A 180 -5.45 -8.45 12.32
N TYR A 181 -6.34 -8.17 11.38
CA TYR A 181 -6.87 -9.12 10.37
C TYR A 181 -7.76 -10.26 10.88
N GLN A 182 -8.09 -10.30 12.17
CA GLN A 182 -9.00 -11.30 12.73
C GLN A 182 -10.31 -10.64 13.18
N SER A 183 -11.18 -10.30 12.24
CA SER A 183 -12.57 -10.09 12.60
C SER A 183 -13.29 -11.45 12.54
N LYS A 184 -14.24 -11.69 13.46
CA LYS A 184 -15.05 -12.91 13.48
C LYS A 184 -15.80 -13.18 12.17
N PHE A 185 -15.87 -12.20 11.29
CA PHE A 185 -16.51 -12.31 9.97
C PHE A 185 -15.76 -13.25 9.02
N PHE A 186 -14.44 -13.43 9.20
CA PHE A 186 -13.65 -14.37 8.40
C PHE A 186 -13.56 -15.77 9.01
N GLN A 187 -13.95 -15.96 10.28
CA GLN A 187 -13.97 -17.29 10.91
C GLN A 187 -15.14 -18.18 10.44
N PHE A 188 -16.05 -17.66 9.62
CA PHE A 188 -17.16 -18.44 9.04
C PHE A 188 -16.76 -19.26 7.81
N TRP A 189 -15.51 -19.11 7.31
CA TRP A 189 -15.03 -19.75 6.09
C TRP A 189 -13.84 -20.71 6.32
N GLU A 190 -13.43 -20.94 7.56
CA GLU A 190 -12.53 -22.01 7.99
C GLU A 190 -13.33 -23.17 8.62
#